data_51b2d4e77e21491bd2a17abd879d94f0
#
_entry.id   51b2d4e77e21491bd2a17abd879d94f0
#
_cell.length_a   1.000
_cell.length_b   1.000
_cell.length_c   1.000
_cell.angle_alpha   90.00
_cell.angle_beta   90.00
_cell.angle_gamma   90.00
#
_symmetry.space_group_name_H-M   'P 1'
#
loop_
_entity.id
_entity.type
_entity.pdbx_description
1 polymer ?
#
loop_
_entity_poly.entity_id
_entity_poly.type
_entity_poly.pdbx_seq_one_letter_code
_entity_poly.pdbx_strand_id
1 'polypeptide(L)'
;MISFIKGIVDDVLEDRIVVENNGIGYNIFTSDAKKISPGQNVKMYTYLNVREDAMILYGFLSKEDLSLFRLMLGVNGIGPKAALNLLVTFSADEIRMAIFSSDSKLISKAPGIGKKTAERLIMELGDKIDMGMSISHDTQSVATDNKKDARNETIEALTSLGYSSSEAVKAVNAAVGLLGESADTEELLKASLKQMV
;
A
#
# COMPACT_ATOMS: atom_id res chain seq x y z
N MET A 1 -7.28 -21.09 -5.66
CA MET A 1 -7.06 -19.62 -5.73
C MET A 1 -5.67 -19.35 -6.27
N ILE A 2 -5.48 -18.38 -7.15
CA ILE A 2 -4.19 -18.07 -7.78
C ILE A 2 -3.55 -16.94 -6.97
N SER A 3 -2.42 -17.22 -6.29
CA SER A 3 -1.75 -16.26 -5.39
C SER A 3 -0.72 -15.40 -6.11
N PHE A 4 -0.08 -15.96 -7.14
CA PHE A 4 0.84 -15.25 -8.03
C PHE A 4 0.97 -15.99 -9.35
N ILE A 5 1.39 -15.29 -10.37
CA ILE A 5 1.85 -15.84 -11.65
C ILE A 5 3.25 -15.33 -11.92
N LYS A 6 4.17 -16.23 -12.28
CA LYS A 6 5.52 -15.90 -12.70
C LYS A 6 5.68 -16.42 -14.13
N GLY A 7 6.09 -15.56 -15.05
CA GLY A 7 6.26 -15.94 -16.45
C GLY A 7 6.82 -14.81 -17.29
N ILE A 8 6.76 -14.98 -18.59
CA ILE A 8 7.20 -14.00 -19.57
C ILE A 8 5.98 -13.21 -20.05
N VAL A 9 6.12 -11.90 -20.14
CA VAL A 9 5.06 -11.04 -20.70
C VAL A 9 4.99 -11.24 -22.20
N ASP A 10 3.87 -11.78 -22.67
CA ASP A 10 3.61 -12.01 -24.08
C ASP A 10 3.06 -10.73 -24.74
N ASP A 11 2.10 -10.07 -24.10
CA ASP A 11 1.49 -8.85 -24.62
C ASP A 11 1.19 -7.84 -23.49
N VAL A 12 1.18 -6.54 -23.87
CA VAL A 12 0.86 -5.42 -22.98
C VAL A 12 -0.24 -4.59 -23.62
N LEU A 13 -1.41 -4.55 -22.94
CA LEU A 13 -2.54 -3.72 -23.33
C LEU A 13 -2.65 -2.50 -22.40
N GLU A 14 -3.64 -1.64 -22.63
CA GLU A 14 -3.80 -0.40 -21.88
C GLU A 14 -4.04 -0.63 -20.37
N ASP A 15 -4.85 -1.63 -20.02
CA ASP A 15 -5.32 -1.91 -18.65
C ASP A 15 -4.87 -3.27 -18.10
N ARG A 16 -4.16 -4.06 -18.89
CA ARG A 16 -3.78 -5.43 -18.55
C ARG A 16 -2.55 -5.91 -19.33
N ILE A 17 -1.98 -6.99 -18.86
CA ILE A 17 -0.90 -7.71 -19.53
C ILE A 17 -1.30 -9.17 -19.73
N VAL A 18 -0.69 -9.82 -20.72
CA VAL A 18 -0.73 -11.27 -20.88
C VAL A 18 0.60 -11.83 -20.39
N VAL A 19 0.55 -12.70 -19.38
CA VAL A 19 1.74 -13.40 -18.88
C VAL A 19 1.65 -14.86 -19.29
N GLU A 20 2.62 -15.30 -20.08
CA GLU A 20 2.77 -16.70 -20.48
C GLU A 20 3.46 -17.47 -19.35
N ASN A 21 2.86 -18.60 -18.98
CA ASN A 21 3.47 -19.58 -18.07
C ASN A 21 3.10 -20.99 -18.54
N ASN A 22 4.11 -21.76 -18.94
CA ASN A 22 3.99 -23.16 -19.41
C ASN A 22 2.91 -23.37 -20.49
N GLY A 23 2.88 -22.51 -21.50
CA GLY A 23 1.96 -22.60 -22.63
C GLY A 23 0.55 -22.04 -22.35
N ILE A 24 0.33 -21.40 -21.19
CA ILE A 24 -0.94 -20.75 -20.86
C ILE A 24 -0.72 -19.25 -20.74
N GLY A 25 -1.51 -18.47 -21.52
CA GLY A 25 -1.55 -17.00 -21.42
C GLY A 25 -2.57 -16.54 -20.38
N TYR A 26 -2.11 -15.86 -19.34
CA TYR A 26 -2.96 -15.29 -18.28
C TYR A 26 -3.20 -13.82 -18.55
N ASN A 27 -4.46 -13.43 -18.76
CA ASN A 27 -4.86 -12.02 -18.81
C ASN A 27 -4.92 -11.46 -17.37
N ILE A 28 -4.05 -10.49 -17.05
CA ILE A 28 -3.93 -9.92 -15.72
C ILE A 28 -4.18 -8.42 -15.80
N PHE A 29 -5.28 -7.94 -15.22
CA PHE A 29 -5.55 -6.51 -15.07
C PHE A 29 -4.60 -5.92 -14.02
N THR A 30 -3.93 -4.82 -14.34
CA THR A 30 -2.88 -4.26 -13.49
C THR A 30 -2.78 -2.74 -13.60
N SER A 31 -2.38 -2.10 -12.50
CA SER A 31 -1.96 -0.70 -12.48
C SER A 31 -0.58 -0.48 -13.10
N ASP A 32 0.19 -1.55 -13.25
CA ASP A 32 1.60 -1.51 -13.64
C ASP A 32 1.83 -1.72 -15.15
N ALA A 33 0.78 -1.80 -15.97
CA ALA A 33 0.91 -2.10 -17.41
C ALA A 33 1.92 -1.18 -18.11
N LYS A 34 1.96 0.10 -17.77
CA LYS A 34 2.91 1.09 -18.36
C LYS A 34 4.36 0.90 -17.93
N LYS A 35 4.62 0.13 -16.86
CA LYS A 35 5.96 -0.14 -16.33
C LYS A 35 6.53 -1.46 -16.86
N ILE A 36 5.74 -2.22 -17.60
CA ILE A 36 6.05 -3.58 -18.04
C ILE A 36 6.18 -3.57 -19.56
N SER A 37 7.12 -4.38 -20.08
CA SER A 37 7.35 -4.52 -21.53
C SER A 37 7.18 -5.97 -21.97
N PRO A 38 6.74 -6.22 -23.22
CA PRO A 38 6.73 -7.57 -23.80
C PRO A 38 8.12 -8.21 -23.72
N GLY A 39 8.18 -9.51 -23.47
CA GLY A 39 9.40 -10.29 -23.28
C GLY A 39 10.00 -10.21 -21.87
N GLN A 40 9.51 -9.33 -21.01
CA GLN A 40 10.00 -9.19 -19.64
C GLN A 40 9.57 -10.40 -18.78
N ASN A 41 10.48 -10.91 -17.93
CA ASN A 41 10.12 -11.91 -16.93
C ASN A 41 9.56 -11.19 -15.70
N VAL A 42 8.33 -11.52 -15.31
CA VAL A 42 7.62 -10.87 -14.21
C VAL A 42 7.09 -11.89 -13.21
N LYS A 43 6.92 -11.43 -11.97
CA LYS A 43 6.11 -12.11 -10.95
C LYS A 43 5.00 -11.16 -10.51
N MET A 44 3.77 -11.52 -10.86
CA MET A 44 2.58 -10.75 -10.49
C MET A 44 1.90 -11.40 -9.30
N TYR A 45 1.75 -10.66 -8.20
CA TYR A 45 0.92 -11.09 -7.06
C TYR A 45 -0.55 -10.84 -7.37
N THR A 46 -1.39 -11.85 -7.22
CA THR A 46 -2.70 -11.84 -7.85
C THR A 46 -3.88 -11.93 -6.88
N TYR A 47 -4.97 -11.34 -7.31
CA TYR A 47 -6.31 -11.49 -6.74
C TYR A 47 -7.25 -12.02 -7.83
N LEU A 48 -7.83 -13.18 -7.62
CA LEU A 48 -8.81 -13.77 -8.52
C LEU A 48 -10.22 -13.38 -8.07
N ASN A 49 -10.92 -12.60 -8.89
CA ASN A 49 -12.31 -12.25 -8.71
C ASN A 49 -13.18 -13.21 -9.51
N VAL A 50 -13.97 -14.03 -8.81
CA VAL A 50 -14.87 -15.02 -9.41
C VAL A 50 -16.30 -14.52 -9.28
N ARG A 51 -17.01 -14.47 -10.40
CA ARG A 51 -18.43 -14.16 -10.50
C ARG A 51 -19.12 -15.26 -11.29
N GLU A 52 -20.45 -15.24 -11.35
CA GLU A 52 -21.25 -16.22 -12.11
C GLU A 52 -20.91 -16.21 -13.62
N ASP A 53 -20.59 -15.03 -14.15
CA ASP A 53 -20.37 -14.77 -15.58
C ASP A 53 -18.90 -14.58 -15.97
N ALA A 54 -17.98 -14.44 -15.00
CA ALA A 54 -16.58 -14.14 -15.29
C ALA A 54 -15.61 -14.55 -14.19
N MET A 55 -14.40 -14.93 -14.60
CA MET A 55 -13.22 -15.02 -13.74
C MET A 55 -12.20 -13.97 -14.18
N ILE A 56 -11.94 -12.99 -13.32
CA ILE A 56 -11.05 -11.85 -13.63
C ILE A 56 -9.86 -11.89 -12.69
N LEU A 57 -8.66 -11.85 -13.27
CA LEU A 57 -7.41 -11.83 -12.52
C LEU A 57 -6.86 -10.41 -12.47
N TYR A 58 -6.67 -9.92 -11.26
CA TYR A 58 -5.99 -8.66 -10.96
C TYR A 58 -4.58 -8.97 -10.45
N GLY A 59 -3.57 -8.21 -10.86
CA GLY A 59 -2.20 -8.48 -10.44
C GLY A 59 -1.37 -7.22 -10.24
N PHE A 60 -0.38 -7.34 -9.35
CA PHE A 60 0.48 -6.25 -8.92
C PHE A 60 1.92 -6.74 -8.83
N LEU A 61 2.87 -5.86 -9.09
CA LEU A 61 4.31 -6.17 -8.98
C LEU A 61 4.75 -6.31 -7.52
N SER A 62 4.06 -5.63 -6.58
CA SER A 62 4.35 -5.70 -5.15
C SER A 62 3.24 -6.39 -4.35
N LYS A 63 3.60 -6.96 -3.19
CA LYS A 63 2.62 -7.49 -2.23
C LYS A 63 1.87 -6.37 -1.53
N GLU A 64 2.52 -5.24 -1.35
CA GLU A 64 2.01 -4.04 -0.71
C GLU A 64 0.82 -3.47 -1.50
N ASP A 65 0.95 -3.37 -2.84
CA ASP A 65 -0.14 -2.91 -3.71
C ASP A 65 -1.31 -3.88 -3.70
N LEU A 66 -1.02 -5.20 -3.73
CA LEU A 66 -2.07 -6.22 -3.59
C LEU A 66 -2.77 -6.13 -2.22
N SER A 67 -2.03 -5.87 -1.16
CA SER A 67 -2.60 -5.72 0.19
C SER A 67 -3.52 -4.51 0.27
N LEU A 68 -3.06 -3.36 -0.22
CA LEU A 68 -3.88 -2.15 -0.29
C LEU A 68 -5.13 -2.34 -1.18
N PHE A 69 -4.97 -2.99 -2.33
CA PHE A 69 -6.10 -3.35 -3.19
C PHE A 69 -7.16 -4.17 -2.43
N ARG A 70 -6.73 -5.19 -1.68
CA ARG A 70 -7.64 -6.03 -0.86
C ARG A 70 -8.32 -5.24 0.26
N LEU A 71 -7.61 -4.33 0.91
CA LEU A 71 -8.19 -3.45 1.92
C LEU A 71 -9.29 -2.57 1.33
N MET A 72 -9.04 -1.99 0.14
CA MET A 72 -10.01 -1.16 -0.57
C MET A 72 -11.28 -1.95 -0.97
N LEU A 73 -11.15 -3.23 -1.33
CA LEU A 73 -12.30 -4.09 -1.63
C LEU A 73 -13.22 -4.33 -0.43
N GLY A 74 -12.71 -4.17 0.78
CA GLY A 74 -13.50 -4.26 2.01
C GLY A 74 -14.41 -3.05 2.25
N VAL A 75 -14.20 -1.95 1.51
CA VAL A 75 -14.98 -0.72 1.65
C VAL A 75 -16.24 -0.79 0.81
N ASN A 76 -17.39 -0.57 1.44
CA ASN A 76 -18.66 -0.60 0.73
C ASN A 76 -18.74 0.47 -0.37
N GLY A 77 -19.03 0.05 -1.59
CA GLY A 77 -19.08 0.88 -2.79
C GLY A 77 -17.76 0.92 -3.59
N ILE A 78 -16.74 0.18 -3.17
CA ILE A 78 -15.49 0.01 -3.94
C ILE A 78 -15.39 -1.43 -4.45
N GLY A 79 -15.60 -1.60 -5.73
CA GLY A 79 -15.37 -2.87 -6.42
C GLY A 79 -13.94 -2.94 -7.01
N PRO A 80 -13.56 -4.12 -7.56
CA PRO A 80 -12.20 -4.33 -8.08
C PRO A 80 -11.76 -3.32 -9.13
N LYS A 81 -12.67 -2.91 -10.03
CA LYS A 81 -12.35 -1.91 -11.06
C LYS A 81 -12.05 -0.52 -10.46
N ALA A 82 -12.82 -0.10 -9.46
CA ALA A 82 -12.60 1.19 -8.80
C ALA A 82 -11.31 1.18 -7.96
N ALA A 83 -11.04 0.08 -7.25
CA ALA A 83 -9.80 -0.11 -6.50
C ALA A 83 -8.57 -0.12 -7.42
N LEU A 84 -8.65 -0.79 -8.59
CA LEU A 84 -7.58 -0.77 -9.58
C LEU A 84 -7.37 0.65 -10.14
N ASN A 85 -8.45 1.39 -10.47
CA ASN A 85 -8.36 2.76 -10.97
C ASN A 85 -7.67 3.70 -9.97
N LEU A 86 -7.87 3.50 -8.67
CA LEU A 86 -7.11 4.24 -7.64
C LEU A 86 -5.60 4.00 -7.79
N LEU A 87 -5.18 2.74 -7.90
CA LEU A 87 -3.76 2.37 -8.04
C LEU A 87 -3.16 2.72 -9.42
N VAL A 88 -3.99 2.88 -10.45
CA VAL A 88 -3.56 3.43 -11.75
C VAL A 88 -3.32 4.95 -11.66
N THR A 89 -4.15 5.65 -10.87
CA THR A 89 -4.15 7.11 -10.78
C THR A 89 -3.12 7.61 -9.76
N PHE A 90 -2.93 6.88 -8.66
CA PHE A 90 -2.06 7.24 -7.55
C PHE A 90 -1.20 6.06 -7.14
N SER A 91 -0.01 6.32 -6.66
CA SER A 91 0.82 5.31 -5.99
C SER A 91 0.18 4.86 -4.66
N ALA A 92 0.56 3.69 -4.20
CA ALA A 92 0.08 3.18 -2.91
C ALA A 92 0.39 4.15 -1.76
N ASP A 93 1.55 4.81 -1.79
CA ASP A 93 1.96 5.78 -0.77
C ASP A 93 1.14 7.06 -0.82
N GLU A 94 0.79 7.56 -2.02
CA GLU A 94 -0.10 8.71 -2.16
C GLU A 94 -1.50 8.39 -1.64
N ILE A 95 -2.01 7.18 -1.88
CA ILE A 95 -3.30 6.73 -1.36
C ILE A 95 -3.25 6.66 0.17
N ARG A 96 -2.22 6.06 0.76
CA ARG A 96 -2.03 5.99 2.22
C ARG A 96 -1.94 7.38 2.83
N MET A 97 -1.16 8.28 2.23
CA MET A 97 -1.02 9.65 2.70
C MET A 97 -2.34 10.41 2.62
N ALA A 98 -3.12 10.24 1.55
CA ALA A 98 -4.44 10.86 1.41
C ALA A 98 -5.44 10.36 2.45
N ILE A 99 -5.38 9.06 2.80
CA ILE A 99 -6.20 8.50 3.88
C ILE A 99 -5.76 9.08 5.23
N PHE A 100 -4.48 9.13 5.51
CA PHE A 100 -3.93 9.68 6.75
C PHE A 100 -4.27 11.17 6.92
N SER A 101 -4.15 11.96 5.85
CA SER A 101 -4.48 13.40 5.85
C SER A 101 -5.97 13.71 5.68
N SER A 102 -6.81 12.67 5.55
CA SER A 102 -8.25 12.80 5.29
C SER A 102 -8.58 13.57 4.00
N ASP A 103 -7.72 13.46 2.97
CA ASP A 103 -7.91 14.15 1.69
C ASP A 103 -8.86 13.37 0.75
N SER A 104 -10.15 13.47 1.04
CA SER A 104 -11.19 12.87 0.18
C SER A 104 -11.26 13.48 -1.22
N LYS A 105 -10.78 14.72 -1.40
CA LYS A 105 -10.74 15.37 -2.71
C LYS A 105 -9.73 14.71 -3.64
N LEU A 106 -8.57 14.31 -3.12
CA LEU A 106 -7.58 13.58 -3.90
C LEU A 106 -8.13 12.22 -4.31
N ILE A 107 -8.63 11.44 -3.38
CA ILE A 107 -9.21 10.10 -3.62
C ILE A 107 -10.34 10.16 -4.66
N SER A 108 -11.20 11.17 -4.59
CA SER A 108 -12.35 11.33 -5.52
C SER A 108 -11.97 11.70 -6.96
N LYS A 109 -10.69 11.99 -7.25
CA LYS A 109 -10.21 12.18 -8.63
C LYS A 109 -10.08 10.87 -9.41
N ALA A 110 -10.02 9.74 -8.72
CA ALA A 110 -9.93 8.44 -9.39
C ALA A 110 -11.26 8.08 -10.07
N PRO A 111 -11.23 7.60 -11.33
CA PRO A 111 -12.44 7.23 -12.05
C PRO A 111 -13.24 6.15 -11.32
N GLY A 112 -14.54 6.38 -11.13
CA GLY A 112 -15.43 5.44 -10.44
C GLY A 112 -15.52 5.63 -8.93
N ILE A 113 -14.85 6.66 -8.35
CA ILE A 113 -14.94 6.99 -6.93
C ILE A 113 -15.52 8.39 -6.76
N GLY A 114 -16.74 8.47 -6.24
CA GLY A 114 -17.38 9.71 -5.88
C GLY A 114 -16.98 10.21 -4.48
N LYS A 115 -17.30 11.48 -4.18
CA LYS A 115 -16.98 12.11 -2.90
C LYS A 115 -17.41 11.28 -1.69
N LYS A 116 -18.65 10.76 -1.67
CA LYS A 116 -19.17 9.94 -0.57
C LYS A 116 -18.39 8.63 -0.39
N THR A 117 -17.97 8.00 -1.50
CA THR A 117 -17.17 6.77 -1.47
C THR A 117 -15.75 7.06 -0.99
N ALA A 118 -15.16 8.20 -1.38
CA ALA A 118 -13.86 8.64 -0.91
C ALA A 118 -13.86 8.93 0.61
N GLU A 119 -14.87 9.64 1.11
CA GLU A 119 -15.03 9.90 2.54
C GLU A 119 -15.18 8.60 3.34
N ARG A 120 -15.97 7.64 2.82
CA ARG A 120 -16.14 6.31 3.43
C ARG A 120 -14.82 5.53 3.42
N LEU A 121 -14.08 5.54 2.30
CA LEU A 121 -12.79 4.86 2.21
C LEU A 121 -11.84 5.37 3.29
N ILE A 122 -11.74 6.68 3.47
CA ILE A 122 -10.89 7.28 4.49
C ILE A 122 -11.33 6.84 5.90
N MET A 123 -12.62 6.88 6.18
CA MET A 123 -13.15 6.52 7.49
C MET A 123 -12.93 5.03 7.82
N GLU A 124 -13.17 4.12 6.84
CA GLU A 124 -13.06 2.67 7.06
C GLU A 124 -11.61 2.16 7.03
N LEU A 125 -10.70 2.85 6.33
CA LEU A 125 -9.31 2.43 6.20
C LEU A 125 -8.34 3.20 7.10
N GLY A 126 -8.71 4.36 7.65
CA GLY A 126 -7.85 5.13 8.53
C GLY A 126 -7.22 4.27 9.63
N ASP A 127 -8.05 3.62 10.43
CA ASP A 127 -7.59 2.76 11.52
C ASP A 127 -6.85 1.49 11.06
N LYS A 128 -7.23 0.94 9.90
CA LYS A 128 -6.65 -0.30 9.36
C LYS A 128 -5.27 -0.08 8.74
N ILE A 129 -5.04 1.09 8.15
CA ILE A 129 -3.75 1.43 7.54
C ILE A 129 -2.72 1.72 8.62
N ASP A 130 -3.11 2.39 9.71
CA ASP A 130 -2.23 2.58 10.87
C ASP A 130 -1.77 1.24 11.47
N MET A 131 -2.69 0.26 11.61
CA MET A 131 -2.32 -1.10 12.02
C MET A 131 -1.48 -1.84 10.98
N GLY A 132 -1.67 -1.59 9.69
CA GLY A 132 -0.93 -2.23 8.60
C GLY A 132 0.51 -1.73 8.42
N MET A 133 0.81 -0.49 8.81
CA MET A 133 2.20 0.00 8.85
C MET A 133 3.04 -0.71 9.92
N SER A 134 2.40 -1.28 10.93
CA SER A 134 3.06 -2.11 11.96
C SER A 134 3.27 -3.57 11.56
N ILE A 135 2.63 -4.06 10.48
CA ILE A 135 2.66 -5.49 10.09
C ILE A 135 3.61 -5.76 8.90
N SER A 136 4.14 -4.75 8.23
CA SER A 136 4.99 -4.93 7.04
C SER A 136 6.49 -5.12 7.37
N HIS A 137 6.83 -5.57 8.57
CA HIS A 137 8.18 -6.03 8.90
C HIS A 137 8.25 -7.55 8.94
N ASP A 138 7.95 -8.23 7.83
CA ASP A 138 8.41 -9.60 7.65
C ASP A 138 9.23 -9.73 6.37
N THR A 139 10.53 -9.77 6.64
CA THR A 139 11.62 -10.47 6.00
C THR A 139 12.14 -10.06 4.63
N GLN A 140 13.44 -9.83 4.70
CA GLN A 140 14.48 -10.02 3.67
C GLN A 140 14.65 -8.92 2.63
N SER A 141 15.30 -7.86 3.05
CA SER A 141 16.38 -7.31 2.23
C SER A 141 17.58 -6.97 3.12
N VAL A 142 18.69 -7.59 2.78
CA VAL A 142 20.01 -7.43 3.37
C VAL A 142 20.46 -5.98 3.25
N ALA A 143 20.85 -5.44 4.42
CA ALA A 143 21.80 -4.35 4.64
C ALA A 143 21.69 -3.12 3.72
N THR A 144 21.08 -2.06 4.25
CA THR A 144 21.58 -0.68 4.34
C THR A 144 20.44 0.27 4.68
N ASP A 145 20.20 0.53 5.95
CA ASP A 145 19.90 1.85 6.52
C ASP A 145 19.50 1.77 7.99
N ASN A 146 20.48 1.86 8.91
CA ASN A 146 20.25 1.99 10.37
C ASN A 146 19.35 3.20 10.74
N LYS A 147 19.09 4.10 9.80
CA LYS A 147 18.33 5.34 10.03
C LYS A 147 16.81 5.18 9.96
N LYS A 148 16.31 4.24 9.14
CA LYS A 148 14.88 3.92 9.09
C LYS A 148 14.44 3.05 10.25
N ASP A 149 15.35 2.20 10.75
CA ASP A 149 15.06 1.30 11.86
C ASP A 149 14.80 2.05 13.16
N ALA A 150 15.66 3.02 13.56
CA ALA A 150 15.53 3.79 14.79
C ALA A 150 14.19 4.55 14.89
N ARG A 151 13.72 5.10 13.77
CA ARG A 151 12.45 5.83 13.69
C ARG A 151 11.25 4.91 13.88
N ASN A 152 11.26 3.77 13.19
CA ASN A 152 10.21 2.77 13.28
C ASN A 152 10.16 2.12 14.66
N GLU A 153 11.31 1.76 15.23
CA GLU A 153 11.42 1.23 16.60
C GLU A 153 10.87 2.22 17.64
N THR A 154 11.12 3.52 17.45
CA THR A 154 10.61 4.55 18.36
C THR A 154 9.06 4.65 18.28
N ILE A 155 8.48 4.58 17.08
CA ILE A 155 7.02 4.58 16.89
C ILE A 155 6.41 3.34 17.53
N GLU A 156 7.02 2.18 17.35
CA GLU A 156 6.56 0.92 17.93
C GLU A 156 6.64 0.94 19.47
N ALA A 157 7.70 1.50 20.03
CA ALA A 157 7.84 1.67 21.48
C ALA A 157 6.75 2.58 22.04
N LEU A 158 6.45 3.72 21.40
CA LEU A 158 5.40 4.64 21.85
C LEU A 158 3.99 4.01 21.76
N THR A 159 3.72 3.25 20.69
CA THR A 159 2.44 2.54 20.56
C THR A 159 2.29 1.44 21.61
N SER A 160 3.39 0.75 21.97
CA SER A 160 3.42 -0.24 23.04
C SER A 160 3.17 0.40 24.43
N LEU A 161 3.51 1.67 24.60
CA LEU A 161 3.21 2.47 25.80
C LEU A 161 1.76 2.98 25.84
N GLY A 162 0.95 2.70 24.80
CA GLY A 162 -0.48 3.02 24.78
C GLY A 162 -0.83 4.32 24.04
N TYR A 163 0.12 4.99 23.40
CA TYR A 163 -0.17 6.14 22.53
C TYR A 163 -0.74 5.68 21.20
N SER A 164 -1.62 6.49 20.60
CA SER A 164 -2.11 6.18 19.25
C SER A 164 -0.98 6.31 18.21
N SER A 165 -1.02 5.50 17.14
CA SER A 165 -0.01 5.55 16.06
C SER A 165 0.13 6.95 15.46
N SER A 166 -0.98 7.72 15.36
CA SER A 166 -0.97 9.09 14.85
C SER A 166 -0.21 10.06 15.76
N GLU A 167 -0.36 9.92 17.07
CA GLU A 167 0.38 10.71 18.08
C GLU A 167 1.86 10.32 18.08
N ALA A 168 2.15 9.03 18.07
CA ALA A 168 3.53 8.51 18.02
C ALA A 168 4.29 9.02 16.80
N VAL A 169 3.69 8.93 15.59
CA VAL A 169 4.30 9.43 14.34
C VAL A 169 4.53 10.94 14.39
N LYS A 170 3.57 11.73 14.90
CA LYS A 170 3.75 13.19 15.04
C LYS A 170 4.89 13.54 15.99
N ALA A 171 4.95 12.87 17.15
CA ALA A 171 5.97 13.12 18.15
C ALA A 171 7.37 12.74 17.63
N VAL A 172 7.49 11.58 16.96
CA VAL A 172 8.76 11.13 16.39
C VAL A 172 9.22 12.05 15.25
N ASN A 173 8.31 12.51 14.37
CA ASN A 173 8.65 13.48 13.33
C ASN A 173 9.14 14.81 13.89
N ALA A 174 8.53 15.29 14.96
CA ALA A 174 8.97 16.50 15.64
C ALA A 174 10.33 16.30 16.34
N ALA A 175 10.55 15.13 16.96
CA ALA A 175 11.84 14.76 17.58
C ALA A 175 12.96 14.66 16.54
N VAL A 176 12.72 14.08 15.38
CA VAL A 176 13.67 14.02 14.25
C VAL A 176 13.98 15.43 13.74
N GLY A 177 13.00 16.33 13.68
CA GLY A 177 13.20 17.73 13.32
C GLY A 177 14.12 18.50 14.29
N LEU A 178 14.15 18.11 15.57
CA LEU A 178 14.98 18.72 16.61
C LEU A 178 16.39 18.12 16.70
N LEU A 179 16.49 16.80 16.62
CA LEU A 179 17.74 16.05 16.85
C LEU A 179 18.50 15.71 15.55
N GLY A 180 17.83 15.83 14.40
CA GLY A 180 18.35 15.42 13.09
C GLY A 180 18.11 13.94 12.79
N GLU A 181 18.32 13.56 11.52
CA GLU A 181 18.08 12.19 11.03
C GLU A 181 19.08 11.12 11.53
N SER A 182 20.12 11.52 12.25
CA SER A 182 21.16 10.62 12.77
C SER A 182 20.96 10.23 14.23
N ALA A 183 19.89 10.70 14.89
CA ALA A 183 19.55 10.36 16.26
C ALA A 183 19.20 8.86 16.40
N ASP A 184 19.63 8.26 17.50
CA ASP A 184 19.33 6.87 17.80
C ASP A 184 17.91 6.69 18.40
N THR A 185 17.48 5.45 18.52
CA THR A 185 16.13 5.10 19.03
C THR A 185 15.89 5.65 20.44
N GLU A 186 16.91 5.64 21.31
CA GLU A 186 16.80 6.11 22.69
C GLU A 186 16.63 7.63 22.75
N GLU A 187 17.40 8.35 21.96
CA GLU A 187 17.33 9.82 21.86
C GLU A 187 15.97 10.26 21.28
N LEU A 188 15.52 9.60 20.21
CA LEU A 188 14.22 9.86 19.59
C LEU A 188 13.07 9.56 20.55
N LEU A 189 13.12 8.45 21.28
CA LEU A 189 12.10 8.08 22.25
C LEU A 189 11.98 9.11 23.38
N LYS A 190 13.12 9.50 23.96
CA LYS A 190 13.16 10.53 25.02
C LYS A 190 12.64 11.90 24.56
N ALA A 191 13.01 12.31 23.34
CA ALA A 191 12.55 13.58 22.79
C ALA A 191 11.06 13.54 22.45
N SER A 192 10.56 12.44 21.92
CA SER A 192 9.14 12.24 21.59
C SER A 192 8.27 12.28 22.85
N LEU A 193 8.66 11.56 23.90
CA LEU A 193 7.92 11.55 25.18
C LEU A 193 7.86 12.94 25.83
N LYS A 194 8.90 13.77 25.72
CA LYS A 194 8.88 15.15 26.23
C LYS A 194 7.88 16.07 25.51
N GLN A 195 7.49 15.73 24.29
CA GLN A 195 6.53 16.52 23.52
C GLN A 195 5.09 16.07 23.70
N MET A 196 4.88 14.89 24.31
CA MET A 196 3.57 14.29 24.52
C MET A 196 3.03 14.53 25.95
N VAL A 197 3.85 15.11 26.82
CA VAL A 197 3.48 15.58 28.17
C VAL A 197 3.25 17.08 28.12
#